data_e8ae6247ba8693857b74e16c1aaaaa96
#
_entry.id   e8ae6247ba8693857b74e16c1aaaaa96
#
_cell.length_a   1.000
_cell.length_b   1.000
_cell.length_c   1.000
_cell.angle_alpha   90.00
_cell.angle_beta   90.00
_cell.angle_gamma   90.00
#
_symmetry.space_group_name_H-M   'P 1'
#
loop_
_entity.id
_entity.type
_entity.pdbx_description
1 polymer ?
#
loop_
_entity_poly.entity_id
_entity_poly.type
_entity_poly.pdbx_seq_one_letter_code
_entity_poly.pdbx_strand_id
1 'polypeptide(L)'
;VRAESTVATQKYVWKNVKIEGGGGFITGIVFNPKEKNLVYVRTDIGGAYRSTDGGNTWTQLMSWVSFDEWNLLGVESIATDPVDPNRLYIAAGTYTNSWTNMNGVLLRSKDKGNTFERTPLPFKLGGNMPGRNMGERLAIDPNNNSILYLGTREGNGLWKSIDYGVTWKKVDSFPNPGTYIEDPNCPNDYLNHITGVVWVVFDPSSGKPGEGSKVIYVGVADKNTSIYYTKDGGQTWEPLPGQPTGLLPQRAKLSSDGMLYITYSNTQGPYNGDYGEVWKYNTKTREWKNISPMPAKDTYFGYGGLAIDAQNPKVVMVAALSSWWPDTYIWRSTDGGETWKCIWEWAGYPNRTLHYTMDISAAPWLNFGITSPVPPETSPKLGWMVATLEIDPFNSDRMLHGTGATLYGSDDLTKWDRGEKITIKVKGIGIEETSVAALVSPPVGPHLFSAIYDIAGFRHDDLEKAPSWTYTQPNMGSTTDIDYAELNPNFMVRVGNVDKKWNP
;
A
#
# COMPACT_ATOMS: atom_id res chain seq x y z
N VAL A 1 -16.26 56.08 -2.43
CA VAL A 1 -15.73 55.26 -3.53
C VAL A 1 -14.51 54.56 -2.99
N ARG A 2 -14.58 53.26 -2.66
CA ARG A 2 -13.42 52.43 -2.35
C ARG A 2 -12.75 52.17 -3.69
N ALA A 3 -11.48 52.57 -3.81
CA ALA A 3 -10.65 52.12 -4.90
C ALA A 3 -10.50 50.60 -4.78
N GLU A 4 -10.96 49.82 -5.75
CA GLU A 4 -10.61 48.43 -5.87
C GLU A 4 -9.10 48.35 -6.12
N SER A 5 -8.36 47.89 -5.15
CA SER A 5 -6.96 47.58 -5.35
C SER A 5 -6.91 46.33 -6.25
N THR A 6 -6.60 46.51 -7.51
CA THR A 6 -6.29 45.42 -8.41
C THR A 6 -4.97 44.77 -7.92
N VAL A 7 -5.07 43.61 -7.31
CA VAL A 7 -3.88 42.81 -7.01
C VAL A 7 -3.32 42.33 -8.34
N ALA A 8 -2.05 42.67 -8.58
CA ALA A 8 -1.35 42.21 -9.78
C ALA A 8 -1.33 40.70 -9.80
N THR A 9 -1.84 40.10 -10.87
CA THR A 9 -1.77 38.65 -11.06
C THR A 9 -0.42 38.29 -11.68
N GLN A 10 0.24 37.29 -11.10
CA GLN A 10 1.47 36.69 -11.64
C GLN A 10 1.18 35.26 -12.08
N LYS A 11 1.84 34.84 -13.15
CA LYS A 11 1.82 33.45 -13.59
C LYS A 11 2.85 32.67 -12.76
N TYR A 12 2.39 31.69 -12.00
CA TYR A 12 3.25 30.81 -11.21
C TYR A 12 3.47 29.47 -11.94
N VAL A 13 4.66 28.92 -11.76
CA VAL A 13 4.98 27.55 -12.15
C VAL A 13 5.19 26.75 -10.86
N TRP A 14 4.45 25.67 -10.72
CA TRP A 14 4.52 24.79 -9.57
C TRP A 14 5.52 23.67 -9.82
N LYS A 15 6.36 23.39 -8.83
CA LYS A 15 7.31 22.28 -8.82
C LYS A 15 7.28 21.60 -7.46
N ASN A 16 7.41 20.28 -7.45
CA ASN A 16 7.60 19.54 -6.20
C ASN A 16 8.98 19.79 -5.63
N VAL A 17 9.07 19.96 -4.32
CA VAL A 17 10.32 19.88 -3.58
C VAL A 17 10.66 18.40 -3.45
N LYS A 18 11.82 18.00 -3.97
CA LYS A 18 12.19 16.59 -4.05
C LYS A 18 12.78 16.09 -2.74
N ILE A 19 12.20 15.02 -2.20
CA ILE A 19 12.85 14.16 -1.20
C ILE A 19 13.16 12.78 -1.76
N GLU A 20 12.45 12.38 -2.80
CA GLU A 20 12.44 11.06 -3.42
C GLU A 20 12.05 9.95 -2.43
N GLY A 21 11.72 8.79 -2.92
CA GLY A 21 11.36 7.65 -2.07
C GLY A 21 9.96 7.69 -1.47
N GLY A 22 9.25 8.81 -1.52
CA GLY A 22 7.89 8.97 -1.03
C GLY A 22 7.79 9.62 0.34
N GLY A 23 8.35 9.03 1.39
CA GLY A 23 8.26 9.52 2.76
C GLY A 23 6.96 9.18 3.48
N GLY A 24 6.14 8.30 2.93
CA GLY A 24 4.86 7.87 3.48
C GLY A 24 4.53 6.42 3.14
N PHE A 25 3.32 5.99 3.50
CA PHE A 25 2.89 4.60 3.40
C PHE A 25 2.37 4.24 2.00
N ILE A 26 3.03 3.29 1.35
CA ILE A 26 2.60 2.68 0.09
C ILE A 26 1.64 1.52 0.41
N THR A 27 0.37 1.72 0.13
CA THR A 27 -0.69 0.79 0.54
C THR A 27 -1.07 -0.23 -0.52
N GLY A 28 -0.74 0.02 -1.79
CA GLY A 28 -1.01 -0.91 -2.87
C GLY A 28 -0.13 -0.69 -4.09
N ILE A 29 0.21 -1.78 -4.77
CA ILE A 29 0.95 -1.80 -6.03
C ILE A 29 0.16 -2.67 -7.01
N VAL A 30 -0.12 -2.17 -8.21
CA VAL A 30 -0.81 -2.95 -9.25
C VAL A 30 -0.07 -2.81 -10.59
N PHE A 31 0.47 -3.92 -11.07
CA PHE A 31 1.01 -4.01 -12.43
C PHE A 31 -0.12 -4.26 -13.43
N ASN A 32 -0.03 -3.62 -14.60
CA ASN A 32 -0.91 -3.99 -15.70
C ASN A 32 -0.43 -5.33 -16.30
N PRO A 33 -1.30 -6.34 -16.40
CA PRO A 33 -0.90 -7.66 -16.90
C PRO A 33 -0.77 -7.72 -18.42
N LYS A 34 -1.19 -6.67 -19.16
CA LYS A 34 -1.20 -6.62 -20.60
C LYS A 34 -0.17 -5.67 -21.20
N GLU A 35 0.13 -4.57 -20.52
CA GLU A 35 1.13 -3.59 -20.96
C GLU A 35 2.39 -3.65 -20.13
N LYS A 36 3.49 -4.00 -20.74
CA LYS A 36 4.82 -4.08 -20.10
C LYS A 36 5.22 -2.72 -19.51
N ASN A 37 5.81 -2.75 -18.32
CA ASN A 37 6.33 -1.60 -17.58
C ASN A 37 5.27 -0.64 -17.01
N LEU A 38 3.98 -0.88 -17.24
CA LEU A 38 2.91 -0.07 -16.67
C LEU A 38 2.56 -0.58 -15.28
N VAL A 39 2.71 0.27 -14.26
CA VAL A 39 2.41 -0.04 -12.88
C VAL A 39 1.89 1.20 -12.15
N TYR A 40 1.01 0.99 -11.19
CA TYR A 40 0.44 2.04 -10.34
C TYR A 40 0.67 1.73 -8.88
N VAL A 41 0.82 2.78 -8.07
CA VAL A 41 0.78 2.67 -6.61
C VAL A 41 -0.29 3.58 -6.04
N ARG A 42 -0.89 3.16 -4.94
CA ARG A 42 -1.77 3.97 -4.11
C ARG A 42 -1.14 4.27 -2.77
N THR A 43 -1.51 5.39 -2.21
CA THR A 43 -1.05 5.85 -0.91
C THR A 43 -2.23 6.21 -0.01
N ASP A 44 -2.00 6.38 1.27
CA ASP A 44 -3.06 6.68 2.23
C ASP A 44 -3.42 8.18 2.32
N ILE A 45 -2.50 9.08 1.99
CA ILE A 45 -2.74 10.53 2.05
C ILE A 45 -2.25 11.32 0.84
N GLY A 46 -1.46 10.71 -0.05
CA GLY A 46 -0.77 11.38 -1.16
C GLY A 46 -1.30 11.04 -2.55
N GLY A 47 -2.50 10.46 -2.65
CA GLY A 47 -3.09 10.10 -3.94
C GLY A 47 -2.49 8.84 -4.56
N ALA A 48 -2.39 8.83 -5.88
CA ALA A 48 -1.89 7.70 -6.66
C ALA A 48 -0.85 8.13 -7.67
N TYR A 49 0.01 7.19 -8.05
CA TYR A 49 1.13 7.41 -8.95
C TYR A 49 1.17 6.35 -10.04
N ARG A 50 1.67 6.73 -11.21
CA ARG A 50 1.91 5.84 -12.36
C ARG A 50 3.39 5.79 -12.69
N SER A 51 3.87 4.60 -13.00
CA SER A 51 5.15 4.38 -13.67
C SER A 51 4.93 3.73 -15.03
N THR A 52 5.70 4.15 -16.03
CA THR A 52 5.74 3.53 -17.37
C THR A 52 7.09 2.89 -17.67
N ASP A 53 7.98 2.84 -16.69
CA ASP A 53 9.32 2.25 -16.77
C ASP A 53 9.54 1.12 -15.75
N GLY A 54 8.44 0.46 -15.35
CA GLY A 54 8.49 -0.70 -14.46
C GLY A 54 8.76 -0.37 -12.99
N GLY A 55 8.51 0.87 -12.57
CA GLY A 55 8.69 1.31 -11.19
C GLY A 55 10.00 2.05 -10.93
N ASN A 56 10.76 2.40 -11.96
CA ASN A 56 11.99 3.17 -11.79
C ASN A 56 11.68 4.65 -11.47
N THR A 57 10.70 5.23 -12.16
CA THR A 57 10.24 6.60 -11.92
C THR A 57 8.72 6.69 -11.94
N TRP A 58 8.18 7.69 -11.25
CA TRP A 58 6.74 7.84 -10.99
C TRP A 58 6.23 9.24 -11.29
N THR A 59 4.99 9.30 -11.75
CA THR A 59 4.25 10.53 -12.00
C THR A 59 3.02 10.58 -11.10
N GLN A 60 2.84 11.68 -10.36
CA GLN A 60 1.62 11.94 -9.57
C GLN A 60 0.42 12.10 -10.50
N LEU A 61 -0.66 11.38 -10.21
CA LEU A 61 -1.90 11.41 -11.00
C LEU A 61 -2.96 12.37 -10.46
N MET A 62 -2.80 12.86 -9.24
CA MET A 62 -3.83 13.60 -8.52
C MET A 62 -3.39 14.99 -8.05
N SER A 63 -2.38 15.57 -8.69
CA SER A 63 -1.90 16.94 -8.37
C SER A 63 -2.92 18.05 -8.68
N TRP A 64 -4.00 17.72 -9.40
CA TRP A 64 -5.13 18.61 -9.68
C TRP A 64 -6.11 18.75 -8.50
N VAL A 65 -5.98 17.88 -7.47
CA VAL A 65 -6.86 17.92 -6.29
C VAL A 65 -6.58 19.18 -5.49
N SER A 66 -7.64 19.99 -5.28
CA SER A 66 -7.58 21.21 -4.47
C SER A 66 -7.74 20.90 -2.97
N PHE A 67 -7.49 21.90 -2.13
CA PHE A 67 -7.68 21.79 -0.69
C PHE A 67 -9.13 21.41 -0.31
N ASP A 68 -10.11 21.94 -1.01
CA ASP A 68 -11.54 21.64 -0.74
C ASP A 68 -11.90 20.19 -1.05
N GLU A 69 -11.09 19.52 -1.84
CA GLU A 69 -11.27 18.13 -2.26
C GLU A 69 -10.25 17.17 -1.61
N TRP A 70 -9.60 17.57 -0.53
CA TRP A 70 -8.53 16.80 0.14
C TRP A 70 -8.89 15.33 0.41
N ASN A 71 -10.18 15.02 0.61
CA ASN A 71 -10.66 13.65 0.84
C ASN A 71 -10.31 12.69 -0.31
N LEU A 72 -10.11 13.19 -1.52
CA LEU A 72 -9.72 12.38 -2.68
C LEU A 72 -8.27 11.85 -2.61
N LEU A 73 -7.43 12.43 -1.75
CA LEU A 73 -6.02 12.06 -1.65
C LEU A 73 -5.77 10.77 -0.84
N GLY A 74 -6.72 10.33 -0.03
CA GLY A 74 -6.69 8.99 0.55
C GLY A 74 -7.27 7.98 -0.44
N VAL A 75 -6.45 7.04 -0.90
CA VAL A 75 -6.87 6.06 -1.91
C VAL A 75 -7.13 4.70 -1.25
N GLU A 76 -8.40 4.34 -1.17
CA GLU A 76 -8.84 3.06 -0.58
C GLU A 76 -8.42 1.87 -1.44
N SER A 77 -8.55 2.00 -2.76
CA SER A 77 -8.20 0.94 -3.71
C SER A 77 -7.96 1.49 -5.10
N ILE A 78 -7.18 0.76 -5.89
CA ILE A 78 -6.85 1.10 -7.28
C ILE A 78 -6.92 -0.15 -8.14
N ALA A 79 -7.41 0.00 -9.38
CA ALA A 79 -7.48 -1.10 -10.32
C ALA A 79 -7.07 -0.63 -11.72
N THR A 80 -6.13 -1.33 -12.32
CA THR A 80 -5.74 -1.18 -13.72
C THR A 80 -6.47 -2.21 -14.57
N ASP A 81 -6.98 -1.80 -15.70
CA ASP A 81 -7.81 -2.67 -16.54
C ASP A 81 -6.95 -3.74 -17.24
N PRO A 82 -7.24 -5.03 -17.01
CA PRO A 82 -6.48 -6.13 -17.58
C PRO A 82 -6.75 -6.37 -19.07
N VAL A 83 -7.76 -5.73 -19.64
CA VAL A 83 -8.16 -5.85 -21.06
C VAL A 83 -7.74 -4.62 -21.84
N ASP A 84 -8.03 -3.43 -21.34
CA ASP A 84 -7.66 -2.15 -21.91
C ASP A 84 -6.70 -1.38 -20.98
N PRO A 85 -5.39 -1.39 -21.24
CA PRO A 85 -4.41 -0.74 -20.38
C PRO A 85 -4.59 0.78 -20.22
N ASN A 86 -5.37 1.43 -21.07
CA ASN A 86 -5.66 2.85 -20.95
C ASN A 86 -6.65 3.17 -19.81
N ARG A 87 -7.41 2.17 -19.36
CA ARG A 87 -8.39 2.36 -18.29
C ARG A 87 -7.78 2.16 -16.91
N LEU A 88 -8.08 3.10 -16.02
CA LEU A 88 -7.65 3.11 -14.63
C LEU A 88 -8.82 3.57 -13.75
N TYR A 89 -8.96 2.96 -12.58
CA TYR A 89 -9.98 3.30 -11.59
C TYR A 89 -9.34 3.51 -10.23
N ILE A 90 -9.73 4.61 -9.57
CA ILE A 90 -9.26 4.97 -8.23
C ILE A 90 -10.47 5.15 -7.34
N ALA A 91 -10.61 4.33 -6.31
CA ALA A 91 -11.60 4.50 -5.26
C ALA A 91 -11.02 5.46 -4.20
N ALA A 92 -11.42 6.72 -4.28
CA ALA A 92 -10.85 7.83 -3.52
C ALA A 92 -11.75 8.24 -2.36
N GLY A 93 -11.18 8.33 -1.19
CA GLY A 93 -11.79 8.76 0.07
C GLY A 93 -10.88 8.41 1.23
N THR A 94 -10.73 9.32 2.19
CA THR A 94 -9.69 9.22 3.22
C THR A 94 -10.20 8.62 4.52
N TYR A 95 -11.35 9.09 5.02
CA TYR A 95 -11.87 8.69 6.34
C TYR A 95 -13.34 8.33 6.30
N THR A 96 -13.72 7.34 7.13
CA THR A 96 -15.10 6.93 7.35
C THR A 96 -15.69 7.45 8.66
N ASN A 97 -14.91 8.19 9.45
CA ASN A 97 -15.31 8.72 10.74
C ASN A 97 -16.41 9.81 10.66
N SER A 98 -16.98 10.17 11.81
CA SER A 98 -18.14 11.04 11.89
C SER A 98 -17.85 12.49 11.50
N TRP A 99 -16.63 12.98 11.68
CA TRP A 99 -16.27 14.36 11.33
C TRP A 99 -15.97 14.57 9.84
N THR A 100 -15.81 13.52 9.05
CA THR A 100 -15.63 13.60 7.59
C THR A 100 -17.02 13.62 6.91
N ASN A 101 -17.40 14.74 6.33
CA ASN A 101 -18.71 14.93 5.70
C ASN A 101 -18.70 14.66 4.19
N MET A 102 -17.71 13.92 3.69
CA MET A 102 -17.53 13.63 2.27
C MET A 102 -17.60 12.14 2.03
N ASN A 103 -18.45 11.74 1.09
CA ASN A 103 -18.48 10.39 0.57
C ASN A 103 -17.29 10.13 -0.36
N GLY A 104 -17.01 8.84 -0.61
CA GLY A 104 -16.04 8.43 -1.59
C GLY A 104 -16.46 8.76 -3.02
N VAL A 105 -15.46 8.79 -3.89
CA VAL A 105 -15.62 9.02 -5.33
C VAL A 105 -14.83 7.97 -6.08
N LEU A 106 -15.45 7.36 -7.09
CA LEU A 106 -14.70 6.57 -8.06
C LEU A 106 -14.21 7.48 -9.17
N LEU A 107 -12.90 7.63 -9.27
CA LEU A 107 -12.24 8.31 -10.37
C LEU A 107 -12.00 7.32 -11.49
N ARG A 108 -12.47 7.64 -12.71
CA ARG A 108 -12.40 6.78 -13.89
C ARG A 108 -11.56 7.46 -14.97
N SER A 109 -10.52 6.81 -15.44
CA SER A 109 -9.66 7.29 -16.51
C SER A 109 -9.70 6.37 -17.72
N LYS A 110 -9.59 6.96 -18.92
CA LYS A 110 -9.44 6.27 -20.23
C LYS A 110 -8.08 6.55 -20.87
N ASP A 111 -7.20 7.24 -20.17
CA ASP A 111 -5.90 7.73 -20.65
C ASP A 111 -4.78 7.52 -19.65
N LYS A 112 -4.80 6.38 -18.94
CA LYS A 112 -3.79 5.98 -17.94
C LYS A 112 -3.65 6.98 -16.78
N GLY A 113 -4.74 7.64 -16.41
CA GLY A 113 -4.74 8.58 -15.29
C GLY A 113 -4.31 10.00 -15.62
N ASN A 114 -4.19 10.37 -16.90
CA ASN A 114 -3.93 11.76 -17.27
C ASN A 114 -5.15 12.65 -17.03
N THR A 115 -6.35 12.12 -17.26
CA THR A 115 -7.63 12.78 -16.95
C THR A 115 -8.61 11.80 -16.32
N PHE A 116 -9.57 12.33 -15.56
CA PHE A 116 -10.56 11.52 -14.85
C PHE A 116 -11.98 12.07 -15.05
N GLU A 117 -12.93 11.14 -15.17
CA GLU A 117 -14.33 11.35 -14.92
C GLU A 117 -14.67 10.84 -13.51
N ARG A 118 -15.75 11.35 -12.91
CA ARG A 118 -16.13 11.05 -11.52
C ARG A 118 -17.44 10.30 -11.44
N THR A 119 -17.51 9.31 -10.56
CA THR A 119 -18.75 8.71 -10.09
C THR A 119 -18.82 8.88 -8.58
N PRO A 120 -19.70 9.77 -8.05
CA PRO A 120 -19.94 9.87 -6.62
C PRO A 120 -20.49 8.55 -6.07
N LEU A 121 -19.98 8.13 -4.93
CA LEU A 121 -20.44 6.91 -4.24
C LEU A 121 -21.37 7.30 -3.09
N PRO A 122 -22.38 6.46 -2.75
CA PRO A 122 -23.33 6.77 -1.68
C PRO A 122 -22.80 6.42 -0.27
N PHE A 123 -21.50 6.20 -0.12
CA PHE A 123 -20.84 5.83 1.14
C PHE A 123 -19.44 6.43 1.20
N LYS A 124 -18.90 6.47 2.41
CA LYS A 124 -17.51 6.90 2.66
C LYS A 124 -16.52 5.78 2.31
N LEU A 125 -15.31 6.18 1.94
CA LEU A 125 -14.14 5.32 1.78
C LEU A 125 -13.08 5.68 2.82
N GLY A 126 -12.16 4.76 3.09
CA GLY A 126 -11.22 4.84 4.19
C GLY A 126 -9.76 4.62 3.80
N GLY A 127 -9.27 5.36 2.81
CA GLY A 127 -7.87 5.25 2.34
C GLY A 127 -6.81 5.48 3.41
N ASN A 128 -7.14 6.19 4.50
CA ASN A 128 -6.27 6.37 5.66
C ASN A 128 -6.86 5.76 6.96
N MET A 129 -7.84 4.89 6.84
CA MET A 129 -8.40 4.15 7.97
C MET A 129 -7.60 2.88 8.26
N PRO A 130 -7.68 2.33 9.48
CA PRO A 130 -7.16 0.98 9.77
C PRO A 130 -7.71 -0.05 8.79
N GLY A 131 -6.86 -1.00 8.40
CA GLY A 131 -7.21 -1.98 7.36
C GLY A 131 -6.98 -1.50 5.93
N ARG A 132 -6.43 -0.30 5.71
CA ARG A 132 -6.07 0.20 4.37
C ARG A 132 -4.96 -0.61 3.69
N ASN A 133 -4.24 -1.40 4.45
CA ASN A 133 -3.25 -2.37 3.98
C ASN A 133 -3.87 -3.58 3.29
N MET A 134 -5.15 -3.83 3.53
CA MET A 134 -5.88 -4.94 2.92
C MET A 134 -6.30 -4.58 1.48
N GLY A 135 -6.44 -5.55 0.62
CA GLY A 135 -6.95 -5.30 -0.73
C GLY A 135 -6.51 -6.29 -1.80
N GLU A 136 -6.78 -5.95 -3.06
CA GLU A 136 -7.50 -4.72 -3.46
C GLU A 136 -9.01 -4.92 -3.35
N ARG A 137 -9.71 -3.91 -2.86
CA ARG A 137 -11.18 -3.92 -2.73
C ARG A 137 -11.88 -3.69 -4.05
N LEU A 138 -11.22 -3.01 -4.98
CA LEU A 138 -11.69 -2.72 -6.33
C LEU A 138 -11.06 -3.71 -7.31
N ALA A 139 -11.88 -4.39 -8.09
CA ALA A 139 -11.43 -5.38 -9.06
C ALA A 139 -12.24 -5.31 -10.35
N ILE A 140 -11.56 -5.59 -11.46
CA ILE A 140 -12.13 -5.60 -12.82
C ILE A 140 -12.14 -7.01 -13.33
N ASP A 141 -13.27 -7.44 -13.90
CA ASP A 141 -13.39 -8.77 -14.48
C ASP A 141 -12.48 -8.90 -15.73
N PRO A 142 -11.52 -9.82 -15.73
CA PRO A 142 -10.60 -10.00 -16.85
C PRO A 142 -11.27 -10.57 -18.12
N ASN A 143 -12.45 -11.13 -17.99
CA ASN A 143 -13.23 -11.66 -19.13
C ASN A 143 -14.26 -10.66 -19.68
N ASN A 144 -14.65 -9.67 -18.89
CA ASN A 144 -15.51 -8.58 -19.30
C ASN A 144 -15.20 -7.32 -18.47
N ASN A 145 -14.36 -6.46 -19.00
CA ASN A 145 -13.87 -5.29 -18.30
C ASN A 145 -14.90 -4.18 -18.04
N SER A 146 -16.13 -4.34 -18.54
CA SER A 146 -17.24 -3.49 -18.11
C SER A 146 -17.74 -3.81 -16.70
N ILE A 147 -17.38 -4.98 -16.16
CA ILE A 147 -17.77 -5.46 -14.85
C ILE A 147 -16.69 -5.13 -13.83
N LEU A 148 -17.08 -4.38 -12.79
CA LEU A 148 -16.24 -4.09 -11.64
C LEU A 148 -16.98 -4.45 -10.35
N TYR A 149 -16.20 -4.86 -9.33
CA TYR A 149 -16.68 -4.99 -7.96
C TYR A 149 -15.89 -4.08 -7.02
N LEU A 150 -16.55 -3.60 -5.99
CA LEU A 150 -15.94 -2.81 -4.93
C LEU A 150 -16.41 -3.33 -3.56
N GLY A 151 -15.46 -3.78 -2.76
CA GLY A 151 -15.67 -4.06 -1.35
C GLY A 151 -15.68 -2.77 -0.54
N THR A 152 -16.63 -2.63 0.38
CA THR A 152 -16.85 -1.40 1.12
C THR A 152 -16.79 -1.61 2.63
N ARG A 153 -16.67 -0.51 3.35
CA ARG A 153 -16.62 -0.45 4.82
C ARG A 153 -17.99 -0.14 5.41
N GLU A 154 -18.08 -0.09 6.72
CA GLU A 154 -19.23 0.43 7.50
C GLU A 154 -20.55 -0.32 7.25
N GLY A 155 -20.47 -1.59 6.93
CA GLY A 155 -21.68 -2.40 6.66
C GLY A 155 -22.32 -2.15 5.30
N ASN A 156 -21.69 -1.38 4.42
CA ASN A 156 -22.23 -1.09 3.08
C ASN A 156 -22.14 -2.27 2.11
N GLY A 157 -21.34 -3.29 2.39
CA GLY A 157 -21.31 -4.53 1.66
C GLY A 157 -20.47 -4.54 0.39
N LEU A 158 -20.87 -5.41 -0.54
CA LEU A 158 -20.24 -5.58 -1.85
C LEU A 158 -21.06 -4.85 -2.92
N TRP A 159 -20.38 -4.09 -3.78
CA TRP A 159 -21.02 -3.32 -4.85
C TRP A 159 -20.49 -3.75 -6.22
N LYS A 160 -21.34 -3.67 -7.24
CA LYS A 160 -21.06 -4.08 -8.62
C LYS A 160 -21.45 -3.01 -9.62
N SER A 161 -20.58 -2.78 -10.60
CA SER A 161 -20.85 -2.02 -11.82
C SER A 161 -20.80 -2.96 -13.03
N ILE A 162 -21.64 -2.68 -14.04
CA ILE A 162 -21.65 -3.40 -15.33
C ILE A 162 -21.42 -2.45 -16.52
N ASP A 163 -21.05 -1.22 -16.24
CA ASP A 163 -20.92 -0.13 -17.22
C ASP A 163 -19.60 0.66 -17.02
N TYR A 164 -18.50 -0.03 -16.78
CA TYR A 164 -17.18 0.58 -16.57
C TYR A 164 -17.12 1.54 -15.36
N GLY A 165 -17.83 1.22 -14.30
CA GLY A 165 -17.82 2.00 -13.06
C GLY A 165 -18.68 3.27 -13.09
N VAL A 166 -19.47 3.51 -14.13
CA VAL A 166 -20.33 4.71 -14.24
C VAL A 166 -21.47 4.65 -13.23
N THR A 167 -22.14 3.50 -13.13
CA THR A 167 -23.18 3.26 -12.13
C THR A 167 -22.88 2.02 -11.30
N TRP A 168 -23.35 2.04 -10.07
CA TRP A 168 -23.09 0.99 -9.09
C TRP A 168 -24.36 0.54 -8.40
N LYS A 169 -24.47 -0.75 -8.14
CA LYS A 169 -25.53 -1.35 -7.34
C LYS A 169 -24.96 -2.24 -6.25
N LYS A 170 -25.58 -2.20 -5.08
CA LYS A 170 -25.28 -3.15 -4.01
C LYS A 170 -25.62 -4.56 -4.47
N VAL A 171 -24.73 -5.50 -4.19
CA VAL A 171 -24.98 -6.94 -4.43
C VAL A 171 -25.77 -7.47 -3.25
N ASP A 172 -27.11 -7.41 -3.33
CA ASP A 172 -28.00 -7.80 -2.23
C ASP A 172 -27.90 -9.28 -1.85
N SER A 173 -27.48 -10.12 -2.80
CA SER A 173 -27.24 -11.56 -2.58
C SER A 173 -25.96 -11.86 -1.80
N PHE A 174 -25.06 -10.90 -1.64
CA PHE A 174 -23.81 -11.10 -0.90
C PHE A 174 -24.08 -11.06 0.62
N PRO A 175 -23.84 -12.17 1.36
CA PRO A 175 -24.45 -12.34 2.69
C PRO A 175 -23.70 -11.69 3.84
N ASN A 176 -22.43 -11.30 3.69
CA ASN A 176 -21.61 -10.83 4.81
C ASN A 176 -20.91 -9.50 4.50
N PRO A 177 -21.33 -8.38 5.07
CA PRO A 177 -20.70 -7.09 4.86
C PRO A 177 -19.34 -6.93 5.58
N GLY A 178 -18.90 -7.94 6.37
CA GLY A 178 -17.77 -7.87 7.27
C GLY A 178 -18.06 -7.00 8.50
N THR A 179 -17.90 -7.57 9.68
CA THR A 179 -18.35 -6.95 10.92
C THR A 179 -17.23 -6.65 11.91
N TYR A 180 -15.98 -6.93 11.52
CA TYR A 180 -14.84 -6.74 12.41
C TYR A 180 -14.63 -5.26 12.76
N ILE A 181 -14.49 -5.00 14.05
CA ILE A 181 -14.13 -3.73 14.65
C ILE A 181 -12.96 -3.98 15.59
N GLU A 182 -11.87 -3.25 15.44
CA GLU A 182 -10.66 -3.41 16.27
C GLU A 182 -10.93 -3.07 17.73
N ASP A 183 -11.47 -1.89 17.99
CA ASP A 183 -11.84 -1.41 19.32
C ASP A 183 -13.16 -0.64 19.25
N PRO A 184 -14.29 -1.29 19.56
CA PRO A 184 -15.60 -0.63 19.49
C PRO A 184 -15.76 0.50 20.49
N ASN A 185 -14.88 0.60 21.50
CA ASN A 185 -14.91 1.63 22.52
C ASN A 185 -13.82 2.70 22.32
N CYS A 186 -13.14 2.70 21.18
CA CYS A 186 -12.10 3.68 20.89
C CYS A 186 -12.64 5.11 20.96
N PRO A 187 -12.07 5.99 21.81
CA PRO A 187 -12.58 7.35 21.98
C PRO A 187 -12.23 8.27 20.78
N ASN A 188 -11.31 7.86 19.92
CA ASN A 188 -10.77 8.70 18.86
C ASN A 188 -11.53 8.60 17.52
N ASP A 189 -12.64 7.88 17.48
CA ASP A 189 -13.44 7.68 16.24
C ASP A 189 -12.58 7.24 15.04
N TYR A 190 -11.72 6.24 15.28
CA TYR A 190 -10.76 5.73 14.31
C TYR A 190 -10.68 4.20 14.30
N LEU A 191 -10.49 3.55 15.45
CA LEU A 191 -10.43 2.09 15.58
C LEU A 191 -11.82 1.44 15.75
N ASN A 192 -12.86 2.23 15.94
CA ASN A 192 -14.23 1.79 16.21
C ASN A 192 -15.10 1.62 14.96
N HIS A 193 -14.49 1.52 13.79
CA HIS A 193 -15.17 1.41 12.51
C HIS A 193 -15.12 -0.01 11.94
N ILE A 194 -16.18 -0.37 11.18
CA ILE A 194 -16.30 -1.66 10.53
C ILE A 194 -15.36 -1.73 9.32
N THR A 195 -14.44 -2.71 9.32
CA THR A 195 -13.44 -2.88 8.26
C THR A 195 -14.04 -3.32 6.93
N GLY A 196 -15.02 -4.22 6.96
CA GLY A 196 -15.87 -4.52 5.81
C GLY A 196 -15.35 -5.61 4.87
N VAL A 197 -15.67 -5.44 3.58
CA VAL A 197 -15.28 -6.34 2.48
C VAL A 197 -13.93 -5.86 1.95
N VAL A 198 -12.91 -6.74 1.99
CA VAL A 198 -11.51 -6.31 1.92
C VAL A 198 -10.78 -6.63 0.62
N TRP A 199 -11.25 -7.61 -0.14
CA TRP A 199 -10.70 -7.90 -1.48
C TRP A 199 -11.66 -8.71 -2.35
N VAL A 200 -11.46 -8.63 -3.66
CA VAL A 200 -12.19 -9.38 -4.68
C VAL A 200 -11.19 -9.95 -5.68
N VAL A 201 -11.30 -11.26 -5.98
CA VAL A 201 -10.43 -11.98 -6.91
C VAL A 201 -11.27 -12.78 -7.89
N PHE A 202 -11.11 -12.49 -9.19
CA PHE A 202 -11.74 -13.25 -10.26
C PHE A 202 -10.92 -14.48 -10.63
N ASP A 203 -11.62 -15.57 -11.03
CA ASP A 203 -10.99 -16.70 -11.70
C ASP A 203 -11.13 -16.52 -13.22
N PRO A 204 -10.04 -16.15 -13.93
CA PRO A 204 -10.11 -15.92 -15.38
C PRO A 204 -10.48 -17.15 -16.18
N SER A 205 -10.17 -18.35 -15.68
CA SER A 205 -10.47 -19.62 -16.33
C SER A 205 -11.94 -19.99 -16.32
N SER A 206 -12.75 -19.32 -15.48
CA SER A 206 -14.17 -19.58 -15.30
C SER A 206 -15.09 -18.91 -16.32
N GLY A 207 -14.54 -18.14 -17.25
CA GLY A 207 -15.31 -17.42 -18.26
C GLY A 207 -14.56 -17.34 -19.57
N LYS A 208 -15.23 -16.75 -20.58
CA LYS A 208 -14.67 -16.46 -21.88
C LYS A 208 -14.64 -14.94 -22.11
N PRO A 209 -13.72 -14.42 -22.93
CA PRO A 209 -13.70 -13.01 -23.27
C PRO A 209 -15.08 -12.51 -23.75
N GLY A 210 -15.58 -11.44 -23.11
CA GLY A 210 -16.88 -10.82 -23.38
C GLY A 210 -18.05 -11.37 -22.56
N GLU A 211 -17.91 -12.51 -21.87
CA GLU A 211 -19.01 -13.15 -21.13
C GLU A 211 -18.95 -12.90 -19.62
N GLY A 212 -17.82 -12.47 -19.10
CA GLY A 212 -17.56 -12.34 -17.67
C GLY A 212 -17.14 -13.64 -17.01
N SER A 213 -16.52 -13.52 -15.85
CA SER A 213 -16.06 -14.63 -15.02
C SER A 213 -17.22 -15.17 -14.18
N LYS A 214 -17.38 -16.49 -14.12
CA LYS A 214 -18.41 -17.14 -13.32
C LYS A 214 -17.99 -17.35 -11.88
N VAL A 215 -16.70 -17.60 -11.64
CA VAL A 215 -16.13 -17.83 -10.32
C VAL A 215 -15.40 -16.58 -9.85
N ILE A 216 -15.80 -16.11 -8.67
CA ILE A 216 -15.25 -14.93 -8.01
C ILE A 216 -15.10 -15.26 -6.53
N TYR A 217 -13.95 -14.91 -5.94
CA TYR A 217 -13.68 -15.04 -4.52
C TYR A 217 -13.70 -13.66 -3.88
N VAL A 218 -14.30 -13.55 -2.69
CA VAL A 218 -14.41 -12.31 -1.93
C VAL A 218 -13.97 -12.55 -0.49
N GLY A 219 -13.05 -11.70 -0.02
CA GLY A 219 -12.62 -11.70 1.37
C GLY A 219 -13.36 -10.64 2.17
N VAL A 220 -13.75 -10.99 3.38
CA VAL A 220 -14.38 -10.07 4.33
C VAL A 220 -13.63 -10.10 5.66
N ALA A 221 -13.64 -8.96 6.36
CA ALA A 221 -13.10 -8.87 7.71
C ALA A 221 -14.11 -9.46 8.70
N ASP A 222 -14.06 -10.76 8.85
CA ASP A 222 -14.84 -11.56 9.78
C ASP A 222 -14.01 -12.79 10.18
N LYS A 223 -13.74 -12.96 11.47
CA LYS A 223 -12.92 -14.08 11.96
C LYS A 223 -13.62 -15.44 11.91
N ASN A 224 -14.95 -15.46 11.85
CA ASN A 224 -15.72 -16.71 11.79
C ASN A 224 -15.80 -17.26 10.38
N THR A 225 -16.17 -16.41 9.41
CA THR A 225 -16.25 -16.77 7.99
C THR A 225 -15.78 -15.60 7.16
N SER A 226 -14.59 -15.73 6.58
CA SER A 226 -13.92 -14.62 5.90
C SER A 226 -13.91 -14.74 4.37
N ILE A 227 -14.12 -15.93 3.81
CA ILE A 227 -14.02 -16.17 2.38
C ILE A 227 -15.34 -16.67 1.82
N TYR A 228 -15.85 -15.94 0.84
CA TYR A 228 -17.06 -16.30 0.07
C TYR A 228 -16.70 -16.45 -1.40
N TYR A 229 -17.51 -17.21 -2.12
CA TYR A 229 -17.35 -17.37 -3.56
C TYR A 229 -18.69 -17.51 -4.26
N THR A 230 -18.68 -17.21 -5.53
CA THR A 230 -19.78 -17.45 -6.46
C THR A 230 -19.32 -18.38 -7.58
N LYS A 231 -20.26 -19.14 -8.15
CA LYS A 231 -20.05 -20.01 -9.33
C LYS A 231 -20.92 -19.57 -10.50
N ASP A 232 -21.73 -18.55 -10.33
CA ASP A 232 -22.75 -18.11 -11.28
C ASP A 232 -22.65 -16.61 -11.60
N GLY A 233 -21.44 -16.07 -11.57
CA GLY A 233 -21.18 -14.68 -11.92
C GLY A 233 -21.71 -13.65 -10.91
N GLY A 234 -21.87 -14.05 -9.64
CA GLY A 234 -22.30 -13.16 -8.57
C GLY A 234 -23.79 -13.14 -8.31
N GLN A 235 -24.57 -14.07 -8.88
CA GLN A 235 -26.00 -14.19 -8.58
C GLN A 235 -26.23 -14.79 -7.20
N THR A 236 -25.48 -15.82 -6.83
CA THR A 236 -25.51 -16.47 -5.52
C THR A 236 -24.11 -16.59 -4.95
N TRP A 237 -24.00 -16.58 -3.61
CA TRP A 237 -22.75 -16.61 -2.88
C TRP A 237 -22.81 -17.63 -1.73
N GLU A 238 -21.72 -18.33 -1.53
CA GLU A 238 -21.55 -19.32 -0.47
C GLU A 238 -20.25 -19.11 0.28
N PRO A 239 -20.18 -19.44 1.57
CA PRO A 239 -18.89 -19.58 2.25
C PRO A 239 -18.02 -20.63 1.54
N LEU A 240 -16.75 -20.35 1.37
CA LEU A 240 -15.80 -21.31 0.80
C LEU A 240 -15.54 -22.43 1.82
N PRO A 241 -15.91 -23.69 1.51
CA PRO A 241 -15.84 -24.76 2.50
C PRO A 241 -14.40 -25.06 2.95
N GLY A 242 -14.25 -25.45 4.22
CA GLY A 242 -12.98 -25.88 4.79
C GLY A 242 -11.99 -24.76 5.10
N GLN A 243 -12.36 -23.51 4.89
CA GLN A 243 -11.50 -22.36 5.12
C GLN A 243 -11.03 -22.24 6.57
N PRO A 244 -9.80 -21.72 6.81
CA PRO A 244 -9.35 -21.44 8.16
C PRO A 244 -10.18 -20.33 8.81
N THR A 245 -10.26 -20.36 10.13
CA THR A 245 -11.02 -19.41 10.96
C THR A 245 -10.12 -18.74 11.99
N GLY A 246 -10.60 -17.64 12.58
CA GLY A 246 -9.92 -16.96 13.67
C GLY A 246 -8.97 -15.82 13.24
N LEU A 247 -8.78 -15.64 11.94
CA LEU A 247 -7.87 -14.62 11.36
C LEU A 247 -8.60 -13.79 10.31
N LEU A 248 -8.02 -12.63 9.98
CA LEU A 248 -8.51 -11.74 8.95
C LEU A 248 -7.67 -11.85 7.68
N PRO A 249 -8.30 -12.05 6.50
CA PRO A 249 -7.58 -12.18 5.24
C PRO A 249 -7.08 -10.81 4.77
N GLN A 250 -5.76 -10.67 4.64
CA GLN A 250 -5.13 -9.42 4.26
C GLN A 250 -5.11 -9.20 2.76
N ARG A 251 -4.56 -10.17 2.05
CA ARG A 251 -4.38 -10.18 0.59
C ARG A 251 -4.66 -11.58 0.04
N ALA A 252 -5.17 -11.63 -1.18
CA ALA A 252 -5.38 -12.88 -1.89
C ALA A 252 -4.99 -12.75 -3.35
N LYS A 253 -4.45 -13.82 -3.92
CA LYS A 253 -4.10 -13.92 -5.34
C LYS A 253 -4.33 -15.34 -5.85
N LEU A 254 -4.82 -15.44 -7.07
CA LEU A 254 -5.04 -16.71 -7.76
C LEU A 254 -3.95 -16.91 -8.81
N SER A 255 -3.21 -18.01 -8.70
CA SER A 255 -2.20 -18.40 -9.69
C SER A 255 -2.84 -18.99 -10.94
N SER A 256 -2.11 -18.97 -12.05
CA SER A 256 -2.58 -19.53 -13.33
C SER A 256 -2.79 -21.05 -13.30
N ASP A 257 -2.20 -21.74 -12.34
CA ASP A 257 -2.39 -23.17 -12.10
C ASP A 257 -3.51 -23.49 -11.11
N GLY A 258 -4.30 -22.49 -10.71
CA GLY A 258 -5.53 -22.67 -9.92
C GLY A 258 -5.33 -22.71 -8.42
N MET A 259 -4.27 -22.12 -7.89
CA MET A 259 -4.04 -21.99 -6.44
C MET A 259 -4.44 -20.60 -5.95
N LEU A 260 -5.34 -20.52 -4.98
CA LEU A 260 -5.69 -19.29 -4.29
C LEU A 260 -4.80 -19.16 -3.04
N TYR A 261 -3.90 -18.17 -3.04
CA TYR A 261 -3.05 -17.86 -1.89
C TYR A 261 -3.66 -16.72 -1.10
N ILE A 262 -3.62 -16.82 0.23
CA ILE A 262 -4.15 -15.81 1.14
C ILE A 262 -3.19 -15.59 2.29
N THR A 263 -2.86 -14.34 2.56
CA THR A 263 -2.15 -13.92 3.77
C THR A 263 -3.14 -13.47 4.83
N TYR A 264 -2.89 -13.85 6.08
CA TYR A 264 -3.76 -13.56 7.22
C TYR A 264 -3.01 -12.85 8.33
N SER A 265 -3.73 -12.02 9.08
CA SER A 265 -3.31 -11.44 10.35
C SER A 265 -4.44 -11.58 11.37
N ASN A 266 -4.11 -11.58 12.66
CA ASN A 266 -5.12 -11.59 13.72
C ASN A 266 -5.80 -10.24 13.96
N THR A 267 -5.32 -9.18 13.29
CA THR A 267 -5.95 -7.86 13.29
C THR A 267 -6.06 -7.30 11.87
N GLN A 268 -6.70 -6.15 11.72
CA GLN A 268 -6.85 -5.51 10.41
C GLN A 268 -5.53 -4.90 9.89
N GLY A 269 -4.60 -4.49 10.76
CA GLY A 269 -3.41 -3.76 10.38
C GLY A 269 -3.67 -2.27 10.09
N PRO A 270 -2.66 -1.52 9.65
CA PRO A 270 -1.31 -1.93 9.28
C PRO A 270 -0.31 -1.97 10.44
N TYR A 271 -0.61 -1.36 11.60
CA TYR A 271 0.37 -1.18 12.69
C TYR A 271 0.41 -2.33 13.68
N ASN A 272 -0.67 -3.05 13.81
CA ASN A 272 -0.90 -4.08 14.81
C ASN A 272 -1.00 -5.46 14.19
N GLY A 273 -1.11 -6.45 15.03
CA GLY A 273 -1.08 -7.85 14.67
C GLY A 273 0.20 -8.50 15.18
N ASP A 274 0.01 -9.53 15.99
CA ASP A 274 1.09 -10.30 16.61
C ASP A 274 1.08 -11.78 16.21
N TYR A 275 0.18 -12.14 15.29
CA TYR A 275 0.07 -13.47 14.73
C TYR A 275 -0.56 -13.45 13.33
N GLY A 276 -0.12 -14.37 12.50
CA GLY A 276 -0.67 -14.56 11.16
C GLY A 276 -0.29 -15.91 10.57
N GLU A 277 -0.90 -16.22 9.44
CA GLU A 277 -0.69 -17.44 8.68
C GLU A 277 -0.76 -17.17 7.18
N VAL A 278 -0.21 -18.07 6.38
CA VAL A 278 -0.37 -18.09 4.93
C VAL A 278 -1.02 -19.40 4.54
N TRP A 279 -2.09 -19.33 3.78
CA TRP A 279 -2.85 -20.49 3.34
C TRP A 279 -2.94 -20.56 1.82
N LYS A 280 -3.01 -21.78 1.31
CA LYS A 280 -3.23 -22.10 -0.08
C LYS A 280 -4.48 -22.95 -0.24
N TYR A 281 -5.36 -22.55 -1.14
CA TYR A 281 -6.55 -23.30 -1.53
C TYR A 281 -6.40 -23.75 -2.98
N ASN A 282 -6.48 -25.07 -3.20
CA ASN A 282 -6.49 -25.66 -4.52
C ASN A 282 -7.92 -25.61 -5.09
N THR A 283 -8.15 -24.75 -6.08
CA THR A 283 -9.50 -24.54 -6.64
C THR A 283 -10.03 -25.78 -7.40
N LYS A 284 -9.17 -26.72 -7.77
CA LYS A 284 -9.53 -27.94 -8.50
C LYS A 284 -9.87 -29.08 -7.54
N THR A 285 -9.03 -29.31 -6.52
CA THR A 285 -9.23 -30.38 -5.51
C THR A 285 -10.04 -29.93 -4.31
N ARG A 286 -10.18 -28.60 -4.10
CA ARG A 286 -10.86 -27.98 -2.95
C ARG A 286 -10.15 -28.20 -1.61
N GLU A 287 -8.87 -28.54 -1.63
CA GLU A 287 -8.07 -28.74 -0.44
C GLU A 287 -7.42 -27.44 0.03
N TRP A 288 -7.44 -27.24 1.34
CA TRP A 288 -6.73 -26.17 2.02
C TRP A 288 -5.44 -26.67 2.64
N LYS A 289 -4.39 -25.88 2.57
CA LYS A 289 -3.11 -26.16 3.20
C LYS A 289 -2.54 -24.91 3.85
N ASN A 290 -2.14 -25.01 5.13
CA ASN A 290 -1.33 -24.01 5.78
C ASN A 290 0.10 -24.11 5.27
N ILE A 291 0.59 -23.05 4.62
CA ILE A 291 1.93 -22.97 4.05
C ILE A 291 2.76 -21.88 4.72
N SER A 292 2.40 -21.44 5.92
CA SER A 292 3.09 -20.37 6.64
C SER A 292 4.60 -20.63 6.69
N PRO A 293 5.42 -19.65 6.28
CA PRO A 293 6.87 -19.84 6.21
C PRO A 293 7.54 -20.04 7.57
N MET A 294 6.94 -19.49 8.62
CA MET A 294 7.46 -19.53 9.99
C MET A 294 6.54 -20.38 10.87
N PRO A 295 7.10 -21.22 11.77
CA PRO A 295 6.30 -21.96 12.74
C PRO A 295 5.45 -21.01 13.61
N ALA A 296 4.24 -21.46 13.98
CA ALA A 296 3.31 -20.65 14.76
C ALA A 296 3.91 -20.11 16.07
N LYS A 297 4.72 -20.94 16.76
CA LYS A 297 5.39 -20.57 18.01
C LYS A 297 6.40 -19.43 17.88
N ASP A 298 6.93 -19.21 16.67
CA ASP A 298 7.95 -18.21 16.39
C ASP A 298 7.37 -16.97 15.69
N THR A 299 6.09 -17.03 15.31
CA THR A 299 5.39 -15.94 14.61
C THR A 299 4.88 -14.90 15.62
N TYR A 300 5.31 -13.64 15.44
CA TYR A 300 4.93 -12.50 16.29
C TYR A 300 4.39 -11.31 15.49
N PHE A 301 3.91 -11.58 14.28
CA PHE A 301 3.43 -10.58 13.32
C PHE A 301 2.30 -11.17 12.46
N GLY A 302 1.51 -10.28 11.85
CA GLY A 302 0.62 -10.63 10.74
C GLY A 302 1.37 -10.70 9.43
N TYR A 303 0.90 -11.52 8.49
CA TYR A 303 1.37 -11.51 7.10
C TYR A 303 0.58 -10.49 6.28
N GLY A 304 1.24 -9.83 5.34
CA GLY A 304 0.65 -8.81 4.48
C GLY A 304 0.96 -9.05 3.00
N GLY A 305 2.05 -8.47 2.50
CA GLY A 305 2.44 -8.55 1.10
C GLY A 305 2.42 -9.97 0.53
N LEU A 306 1.86 -10.11 -0.67
CA LEU A 306 1.71 -11.39 -1.37
C LEU A 306 1.93 -11.17 -2.86
N ALA A 307 2.84 -11.93 -3.45
CA ALA A 307 3.14 -11.89 -4.88
C ALA A 307 3.18 -13.29 -5.48
N ILE A 308 2.76 -13.38 -6.74
CA ILE A 308 2.92 -14.58 -7.58
C ILE A 308 3.63 -14.15 -8.86
N ASP A 309 4.61 -14.93 -9.31
CA ASP A 309 5.24 -14.70 -10.60
C ASP A 309 4.29 -15.16 -11.72
N ALA A 310 3.86 -14.24 -12.57
CA ALA A 310 2.97 -14.57 -13.70
C ALA A 310 3.63 -15.51 -14.72
N GLN A 311 4.96 -15.55 -14.78
CA GLN A 311 5.70 -16.42 -15.69
C GLN A 311 5.98 -17.81 -15.11
N ASN A 312 5.85 -17.97 -13.79
CA ASN A 312 5.98 -19.25 -13.11
C ASN A 312 5.06 -19.31 -11.90
N PRO A 313 3.88 -19.95 -12.01
CA PRO A 313 2.87 -19.96 -10.95
C PRO A 313 3.29 -20.68 -9.67
N LYS A 314 4.42 -21.40 -9.68
CA LYS A 314 5.02 -22.02 -8.49
C LYS A 314 5.82 -21.01 -7.66
N VAL A 315 6.17 -19.86 -8.21
CA VAL A 315 6.90 -18.82 -7.50
C VAL A 315 5.92 -17.93 -6.77
N VAL A 316 6.03 -17.93 -5.44
CA VAL A 316 5.20 -17.16 -4.51
C VAL A 316 6.11 -16.45 -3.51
N MET A 317 5.77 -15.21 -3.19
CA MET A 317 6.46 -14.43 -2.15
C MET A 317 5.46 -13.85 -1.17
N VAL A 318 5.84 -13.81 0.10
CA VAL A 318 5.05 -13.18 1.16
C VAL A 318 5.94 -12.33 2.05
N ALA A 319 5.35 -11.34 2.71
CA ALA A 319 6.03 -10.46 3.65
C ALA A 319 5.30 -10.39 4.98
N ALA A 320 6.06 -10.19 6.07
CA ALA A 320 5.50 -9.83 7.36
C ALA A 320 4.92 -8.41 7.28
N LEU A 321 3.71 -8.21 7.82
CA LEU A 321 3.06 -6.91 7.85
C LEU A 321 3.56 -6.06 9.02
N SER A 322 3.56 -6.61 10.21
CA SER A 322 3.75 -5.88 11.48
C SER A 322 5.00 -6.32 12.26
N SER A 323 6.03 -6.77 11.55
CA SER A 323 7.34 -7.01 12.15
C SER A 323 8.17 -5.73 12.16
N TRP A 324 8.30 -5.11 13.35
CA TRP A 324 9.02 -3.86 13.53
C TRP A 324 10.48 -4.05 13.91
N TRP A 325 10.77 -5.11 14.63
CA TRP A 325 12.11 -5.39 15.14
C TRP A 325 12.49 -6.88 14.93
N PRO A 326 13.72 -7.17 14.53
CA PRO A 326 14.79 -6.25 14.12
C PRO A 326 14.54 -5.63 12.75
N ASP A 327 13.72 -6.24 11.91
CA ASP A 327 13.32 -5.79 10.58
C ASP A 327 12.11 -6.61 10.09
N THR A 328 11.54 -6.26 8.95
CA THR A 328 10.53 -7.10 8.31
C THR A 328 11.14 -8.39 7.77
N TYR A 329 10.28 -9.36 7.48
CA TYR A 329 10.63 -10.60 6.79
C TYR A 329 10.01 -10.62 5.41
N ILE A 330 10.76 -11.09 4.42
CA ILE A 330 10.27 -11.42 3.09
C ILE A 330 10.70 -12.85 2.78
N TRP A 331 9.77 -13.69 2.37
CA TRP A 331 10.01 -15.07 2.00
C TRP A 331 9.72 -15.31 0.53
N ARG A 332 10.49 -16.20 -0.06
CA ARG A 332 10.34 -16.65 -1.44
C ARG A 332 10.25 -18.17 -1.51
N SER A 333 9.25 -18.66 -2.23
CA SER A 333 9.08 -20.08 -2.56
C SER A 333 9.09 -20.24 -4.08
N THR A 334 9.72 -21.32 -4.55
CA THR A 334 9.73 -21.70 -5.97
C THR A 334 8.98 -23.01 -6.22
N ASP A 335 8.32 -23.55 -5.19
CA ASP A 335 7.59 -24.83 -5.22
C ASP A 335 6.13 -24.70 -4.72
N GLY A 336 5.54 -23.55 -4.92
CA GLY A 336 4.14 -23.31 -4.53
C GLY A 336 3.91 -23.24 -3.03
N GLY A 337 4.91 -22.78 -2.27
CA GLY A 337 4.81 -22.63 -0.81
C GLY A 337 5.10 -23.90 -0.02
N GLU A 338 5.60 -24.96 -0.65
CA GLU A 338 6.02 -26.18 0.06
C GLU A 338 7.25 -25.92 0.90
N THR A 339 8.23 -25.18 0.36
CA THR A 339 9.42 -24.71 1.05
C THR A 339 9.64 -23.22 0.81
N TRP A 340 10.30 -22.57 1.76
CA TRP A 340 10.55 -21.15 1.72
C TRP A 340 12.01 -20.81 2.01
N LYS A 341 12.50 -19.75 1.36
CA LYS A 341 13.75 -19.07 1.72
C LYS A 341 13.41 -17.68 2.29
N CYS A 342 14.03 -17.34 3.41
CA CYS A 342 13.88 -16.02 4.01
C CYS A 342 14.96 -15.06 3.52
N ILE A 343 14.66 -13.80 3.38
CA ILE A 343 15.60 -12.76 2.92
C ILE A 343 16.74 -12.51 3.93
N TRP A 344 16.51 -12.87 5.19
CA TRP A 344 17.54 -12.86 6.22
C TRP A 344 17.27 -13.96 7.27
N GLU A 345 18.31 -14.38 7.96
CA GLU A 345 18.25 -15.45 8.97
C GLU A 345 19.09 -15.08 10.19
N TRP A 346 18.70 -15.59 11.36
CA TRP A 346 19.54 -15.50 12.55
C TRP A 346 20.80 -16.34 12.37
N ALA A 347 21.96 -15.75 12.73
CA ALA A 347 23.28 -16.39 12.69
C ALA A 347 23.92 -16.42 14.09
N GLY A 348 23.08 -16.67 15.10
CA GLY A 348 23.44 -16.51 16.51
C GLY A 348 23.30 -15.06 16.97
N TYR A 349 22.23 -14.79 17.78
CA TYR A 349 21.95 -13.44 18.28
C TYR A 349 23.20 -12.77 18.87
N PRO A 350 23.50 -11.50 18.55
CA PRO A 350 22.64 -10.57 17.78
C PRO A 350 22.93 -10.55 16.26
N ASN A 351 23.62 -11.52 15.72
CA ASN A 351 24.03 -11.53 14.32
C ASN A 351 22.93 -12.07 13.39
N ARG A 352 22.87 -11.53 12.19
CA ARG A 352 21.97 -11.98 11.11
C ARG A 352 22.77 -12.21 9.82
N THR A 353 22.39 -13.22 9.07
CA THR A 353 22.85 -13.41 7.68
C THR A 353 21.85 -12.73 6.76
N LEU A 354 22.30 -11.74 5.98
CA LEU A 354 21.50 -11.01 5.03
C LEU A 354 21.74 -11.55 3.63
N HIS A 355 20.66 -11.96 2.93
CA HIS A 355 20.70 -12.44 1.54
C HIS A 355 20.47 -11.31 0.54
N TYR A 356 20.67 -10.08 0.95
CA TYR A 356 20.49 -8.86 0.17
C TYR A 356 21.52 -7.81 0.56
N THR A 357 21.69 -6.85 -0.34
CA THR A 357 22.31 -5.54 -0.06
C THR A 357 21.30 -4.44 -0.35
N MET A 358 21.46 -3.27 0.28
CA MET A 358 20.59 -2.14 0.04
C MET A 358 21.34 -0.98 -0.61
N ASP A 359 20.72 -0.37 -1.62
CA ASP A 359 21.16 0.86 -2.27
C ASP A 359 20.10 1.94 -2.09
N ILE A 360 20.36 2.88 -1.17
CA ILE A 360 19.51 4.03 -0.93
C ILE A 360 20.07 5.33 -1.52
N SER A 361 21.00 5.26 -2.46
CA SER A 361 21.65 6.43 -3.04
C SER A 361 20.68 7.46 -3.63
N ALA A 362 19.51 7.02 -4.11
CA ALA A 362 18.47 7.91 -4.62
C ALA A 362 17.74 8.71 -3.53
N ALA A 363 17.70 8.21 -2.29
CA ALA A 363 17.10 8.86 -1.13
C ALA A 363 17.89 8.55 0.15
N PRO A 364 19.08 9.17 0.32
CA PRO A 364 20.02 8.78 1.39
C PRO A 364 19.47 9.00 2.80
N TRP A 365 18.48 9.87 2.97
CA TRP A 365 17.81 10.13 4.23
C TRP A 365 17.09 8.90 4.82
N LEU A 366 16.87 7.85 4.04
CA LEU A 366 16.22 6.61 4.49
C LEU A 366 17.04 5.81 5.52
N ASN A 367 18.25 6.22 5.82
CA ASN A 367 18.98 5.71 6.98
C ASN A 367 18.54 6.35 8.30
N PHE A 368 17.68 7.38 8.25
CA PHE A 368 17.18 8.13 9.42
C PHE A 368 18.28 8.62 10.38
N GLY A 369 19.45 8.98 9.82
CA GLY A 369 20.59 9.45 10.58
C GLY A 369 21.37 8.36 11.31
N ILE A 370 21.00 7.11 11.16
CA ILE A 370 21.69 5.97 11.79
C ILE A 370 22.82 5.51 10.88
N THR A 371 24.06 5.90 11.21
CA THR A 371 25.25 5.56 10.44
C THR A 371 26.03 4.36 10.99
N SER A 372 25.75 4.00 12.25
CA SER A 372 26.41 2.88 12.94
C SER A 372 25.35 2.09 13.74
N PRO A 373 24.51 1.30 13.04
CA PRO A 373 23.46 0.54 13.71
C PRO A 373 24.04 -0.53 14.64
N VAL A 374 23.36 -0.76 15.76
CA VAL A 374 23.72 -1.80 16.71
C VAL A 374 23.00 -3.11 16.33
N PRO A 375 23.73 -4.20 16.09
CA PRO A 375 23.08 -5.48 15.81
C PRO A 375 22.07 -5.87 16.91
N PRO A 376 20.91 -6.48 16.54
CA PRO A 376 20.59 -7.06 15.21
C PRO A 376 20.02 -6.07 14.20
N GLU A 377 19.79 -4.82 14.55
CA GLU A 377 19.23 -3.85 13.63
C GLU A 377 20.22 -3.44 12.54
N THR A 378 19.70 -3.11 11.38
CA THR A 378 20.43 -2.55 10.24
C THR A 378 19.89 -1.17 9.90
N SER A 379 20.67 -0.37 9.20
CA SER A 379 20.22 0.91 8.64
C SER A 379 20.71 1.06 7.20
N PRO A 380 19.81 1.26 6.23
CA PRO A 380 18.35 1.28 6.39
C PRO A 380 17.77 -0.11 6.68
N LYS A 381 16.55 -0.15 7.20
CA LYS A 381 15.75 -1.39 7.30
C LYS A 381 15.11 -1.73 5.96
N LEU A 382 14.78 -3.03 5.75
CA LEU A 382 13.92 -3.46 4.66
C LEU A 382 12.54 -2.79 4.72
N GLY A 383 12.07 -2.47 5.90
CA GLY A 383 10.86 -1.71 6.11
C GLY A 383 9.97 -2.25 7.23
N TRP A 384 8.80 -1.68 7.29
CA TRP A 384 7.70 -2.04 8.18
C TRP A 384 6.38 -1.77 7.46
N MET A 385 5.29 -2.35 7.95
CA MET A 385 3.98 -2.29 7.30
C MET A 385 4.05 -2.71 5.83
N VAL A 386 4.72 -3.84 5.54
CA VAL A 386 4.86 -4.35 4.16
C VAL A 386 3.56 -5.01 3.74
N ALA A 387 2.60 -4.18 3.39
CA ALA A 387 1.26 -4.57 2.97
C ALA A 387 1.21 -5.03 1.52
N THR A 388 2.17 -4.60 0.71
CA THR A 388 2.17 -4.84 -0.73
C THR A 388 3.54 -5.26 -1.22
N LEU A 389 3.53 -6.30 -2.03
CA LEU A 389 4.70 -6.95 -2.62
C LEU A 389 4.26 -7.47 -3.98
N GLU A 390 4.98 -7.13 -5.04
CA GLU A 390 4.61 -7.54 -6.40
C GLU A 390 5.84 -7.94 -7.20
N ILE A 391 5.67 -8.94 -8.07
CA ILE A 391 6.64 -9.32 -9.09
C ILE A 391 6.09 -8.83 -10.44
N ASP A 392 6.94 -8.17 -11.23
CA ASP A 392 6.56 -7.70 -12.57
C ASP A 392 6.10 -8.89 -13.43
N PRO A 393 4.86 -8.86 -13.97
CA PRO A 393 4.34 -9.97 -14.74
C PRO A 393 5.12 -10.26 -16.04
N PHE A 394 5.94 -9.32 -16.51
CA PHE A 394 6.79 -9.45 -17.70
C PHE A 394 8.26 -9.69 -17.40
N ASN A 395 8.67 -9.57 -16.12
CA ASN A 395 10.07 -9.68 -15.73
C ASN A 395 10.21 -10.28 -14.33
N SER A 396 10.53 -11.55 -14.27
CA SER A 396 10.68 -12.30 -13.01
C SER A 396 11.82 -11.79 -12.11
N ASP A 397 12.73 -10.98 -12.64
CA ASP A 397 13.81 -10.35 -11.87
C ASP A 397 13.37 -9.03 -11.19
N ARG A 398 12.22 -8.49 -11.54
CA ARG A 398 11.73 -7.22 -10.98
C ARG A 398 10.68 -7.46 -9.92
N MET A 399 10.98 -6.94 -8.73
CA MET A 399 10.11 -6.94 -7.57
C MET A 399 9.95 -5.51 -7.05
N LEU A 400 8.75 -5.19 -6.57
CA LEU A 400 8.48 -3.97 -5.79
C LEU A 400 7.87 -4.34 -4.45
N HIS A 401 8.25 -3.66 -3.37
CA HIS A 401 7.57 -3.75 -2.08
C HIS A 401 7.39 -2.38 -1.44
N GLY A 402 6.19 -2.11 -0.97
CA GLY A 402 5.84 -0.90 -0.27
C GLY A 402 6.08 -1.02 1.23
N THR A 403 6.54 0.07 1.83
CA THR A 403 6.77 0.18 3.27
C THR A 403 6.04 1.37 3.86
N GLY A 404 6.15 1.57 5.16
CA GLY A 404 5.62 2.77 5.84
C GLY A 404 6.33 4.07 5.49
N ALA A 405 7.47 4.03 4.81
CA ALA A 405 8.26 5.22 4.49
C ALA A 405 8.66 5.34 3.02
N THR A 406 8.59 4.27 2.25
CA THR A 406 9.10 4.28 0.87
C THR A 406 8.62 3.10 0.05
N LEU A 407 8.95 3.14 -1.23
CA LEU A 407 8.86 2.01 -2.15
C LEU A 407 10.26 1.52 -2.46
N TYR A 408 10.53 0.27 -2.14
CA TYR A 408 11.74 -0.46 -2.51
C TYR A 408 11.47 -1.46 -3.62
N GLY A 409 12.52 -1.94 -4.25
CA GLY A 409 12.43 -3.01 -5.21
C GLY A 409 13.78 -3.60 -5.60
N SER A 410 13.74 -4.60 -6.46
CA SER A 410 14.92 -5.29 -6.99
C SER A 410 14.78 -5.49 -8.48
N ASP A 411 15.90 -5.52 -9.20
CA ASP A 411 15.99 -5.85 -10.63
C ASP A 411 16.76 -7.15 -10.88
N ASP A 412 17.16 -7.85 -9.82
CA ASP A 412 17.97 -9.08 -9.88
C ASP A 412 17.42 -10.20 -8.98
N LEU A 413 16.09 -10.23 -8.81
CA LEU A 413 15.38 -11.10 -7.86
C LEU A 413 15.75 -12.58 -7.98
N THR A 414 15.90 -13.10 -9.19
CA THR A 414 16.16 -14.54 -9.42
C THR A 414 17.57 -14.98 -9.01
N LYS A 415 18.49 -14.06 -8.73
CA LYS A 415 19.76 -14.37 -8.08
C LYS A 415 19.56 -15.08 -6.74
N TRP A 416 18.49 -14.75 -6.03
CA TRP A 416 18.14 -15.40 -4.77
C TRP A 416 18.03 -16.92 -4.90
N ASP A 417 17.45 -17.40 -6.01
CA ASP A 417 17.26 -18.83 -6.25
C ASP A 417 18.57 -19.59 -6.46
N ARG A 418 19.66 -18.88 -6.77
CA ARG A 418 21.02 -19.41 -6.93
C ARG A 418 21.90 -19.24 -5.69
N GLY A 419 21.33 -18.76 -4.57
CA GLY A 419 22.07 -18.47 -3.35
C GLY A 419 22.92 -17.20 -3.41
N GLU A 420 22.70 -16.33 -4.40
CA GLU A 420 23.36 -15.04 -4.53
C GLU A 420 22.54 -13.95 -3.84
N LYS A 421 23.22 -12.92 -3.32
CA LYS A 421 22.53 -11.74 -2.76
C LYS A 421 21.84 -10.96 -3.86
N ILE A 422 20.60 -10.53 -3.57
CA ILE A 422 19.88 -9.57 -4.41
C ILE A 422 20.20 -8.15 -3.95
N THR A 423 20.01 -7.18 -4.84
CA THR A 423 20.11 -5.75 -4.52
C THR A 423 18.71 -5.17 -4.36
N ILE A 424 18.44 -4.61 -3.18
CA ILE A 424 17.23 -3.81 -2.90
C ILE A 424 17.57 -2.35 -3.11
N LYS A 425 16.77 -1.65 -3.92
CA LYS A 425 16.96 -0.24 -4.29
C LYS A 425 15.74 0.58 -3.93
N VAL A 426 15.92 1.88 -3.78
CA VAL A 426 14.81 2.84 -3.76
C VAL A 426 14.15 2.85 -5.14
N LYS A 427 12.85 2.58 -5.17
CA LYS A 427 12.00 2.59 -6.38
C LYS A 427 10.91 3.67 -6.31
N GLY A 428 11.01 4.57 -5.34
CA GLY A 428 10.06 5.67 -5.13
C GLY A 428 10.49 7.00 -5.73
N ILE A 429 11.33 7.00 -6.77
CA ILE A 429 11.76 8.24 -7.44
C ILE A 429 10.58 8.90 -8.14
N GLY A 430 10.26 10.14 -7.75
CA GLY A 430 9.08 10.88 -8.22
C GLY A 430 7.85 10.72 -7.33
N ILE A 431 7.89 9.87 -6.30
CA ILE A 431 6.86 9.83 -5.26
C ILE A 431 7.26 10.82 -4.17
N GLU A 432 6.35 11.76 -3.89
CA GLU A 432 6.50 12.79 -2.87
C GLU A 432 5.24 12.78 -2.01
N GLU A 433 5.26 11.95 -0.97
CA GLU A 433 4.11 11.72 -0.10
C GLU A 433 4.49 11.93 1.35
N THR A 434 4.49 13.18 1.79
CA THR A 434 4.79 13.54 3.18
C THR A 434 3.63 14.28 3.83
N SER A 435 3.47 14.09 5.13
CA SER A 435 2.57 14.89 5.95
C SER A 435 3.30 16.12 6.45
N VAL A 436 3.18 17.23 5.72
CA VAL A 436 3.88 18.48 6.01
C VAL A 436 3.19 19.24 7.14
N ALA A 437 3.91 19.50 8.23
CA ALA A 437 3.43 20.29 9.36
C ALA A 437 3.74 21.78 9.21
N ALA A 438 4.98 22.11 8.80
CA ALA A 438 5.42 23.49 8.61
C ALA A 438 6.54 23.59 7.57
N LEU A 439 6.66 24.76 6.96
CA LEU A 439 7.71 25.09 6.01
C LEU A 439 8.31 26.45 6.38
N VAL A 440 9.63 26.56 6.34
CA VAL A 440 10.35 27.80 6.61
C VAL A 440 11.43 28.03 5.57
N SER A 441 11.42 29.22 4.96
CA SER A 441 12.42 29.65 3.99
C SER A 441 13.18 30.87 4.55
N PRO A 442 14.35 30.65 5.19
CA PRO A 442 15.13 31.75 5.75
C PRO A 442 15.76 32.61 4.65
N PRO A 443 16.08 33.90 4.93
CA PRO A 443 16.62 34.83 3.92
C PRO A 443 18.05 34.49 3.51
N VAL A 444 18.74 33.64 4.26
CA VAL A 444 20.14 33.21 4.00
C VAL A 444 20.28 31.73 4.34
N GLY A 445 21.23 31.06 3.68
CA GLY A 445 21.48 29.61 3.90
C GLY A 445 20.62 28.74 3.03
N PRO A 446 20.10 27.62 3.57
CA PRO A 446 19.28 26.68 2.81
C PRO A 446 18.02 27.31 2.26
N HIS A 447 17.55 26.83 1.10
CA HIS A 447 16.35 27.33 0.46
C HIS A 447 15.09 27.10 1.29
N LEU A 448 15.04 25.97 2.02
CA LEU A 448 13.86 25.53 2.74
C LEU A 448 14.24 24.61 3.89
N PHE A 449 13.49 24.71 4.98
CA PHE A 449 13.39 23.68 6.01
C PHE A 449 11.96 23.17 6.06
N SER A 450 11.78 21.87 6.09
CA SER A 450 10.47 21.23 6.23
C SER A 450 10.34 20.52 7.56
N ALA A 451 9.20 20.72 8.22
CA ALA A 451 8.78 19.97 9.39
C ALA A 451 7.76 18.92 8.93
N ILE A 452 8.06 17.65 9.18
CA ILE A 452 7.31 16.52 8.63
C ILE A 452 6.88 15.60 9.77
N TYR A 453 5.62 15.11 9.72
CA TYR A 453 5.18 14.04 10.60
C TYR A 453 5.85 12.72 10.21
N ASP A 454 6.08 11.86 11.21
CA ASP A 454 6.61 10.49 11.13
C ASP A 454 8.10 10.38 10.74
N ILE A 455 8.64 11.28 9.94
CA ILE A 455 10.03 11.20 9.43
C ILE A 455 10.87 12.43 9.80
N ALA A 456 10.46 13.20 10.79
CA ALA A 456 11.10 14.38 11.34
C ALA A 456 11.14 15.60 10.38
N GLY A 457 11.74 15.51 9.23
CA GLY A 457 11.82 16.61 8.26
C GLY A 457 13.22 16.84 7.72
N PHE A 458 13.36 17.87 6.90
CA PHE A 458 14.55 18.05 6.07
C PHE A 458 15.04 19.49 6.01
N ARG A 459 16.35 19.60 5.90
CA ARG A 459 17.02 20.79 5.36
C ARG A 459 17.19 20.59 3.86
N HIS A 460 16.70 21.55 3.07
CA HIS A 460 16.80 21.54 1.62
C HIS A 460 17.80 22.60 1.13
N ASP A 461 19.01 22.18 0.80
CA ASP A 461 20.02 23.05 0.17
C ASP A 461 19.76 23.17 -1.34
N ASP A 462 19.15 22.17 -1.95
CA ASP A 462 18.72 22.12 -3.35
C ASP A 462 17.31 21.50 -3.42
N LEU A 463 16.35 22.26 -3.91
CA LEU A 463 14.94 21.80 -3.98
C LEU A 463 14.69 20.70 -5.03
N GLU A 464 15.65 20.49 -5.93
CA GLU A 464 15.59 19.50 -7.01
C GLU A 464 16.33 18.20 -6.67
N LYS A 465 16.86 18.06 -5.45
CA LYS A 465 17.61 16.88 -5.00
C LYS A 465 17.09 16.34 -3.68
N ALA A 466 17.11 15.00 -3.55
CA ALA A 466 16.83 14.35 -2.30
C ALA A 466 17.81 14.82 -1.20
N PRO A 467 17.32 15.17 0.00
CA PRO A 467 18.19 15.49 1.14
C PRO A 467 19.05 14.29 1.54
N SER A 468 20.21 14.57 2.13
CA SER A 468 21.13 13.51 2.56
C SER A 468 20.74 12.91 3.91
N TRP A 469 19.93 13.60 4.71
CA TRP A 469 19.57 13.20 6.08
C TRP A 469 18.28 13.85 6.56
N THR A 470 17.64 13.24 7.54
CA THR A 470 16.54 13.79 8.33
C THR A 470 17.09 14.48 9.58
N TYR A 471 16.26 15.27 10.28
CA TYR A 471 16.66 15.84 11.56
C TYR A 471 16.95 14.78 12.60
N THR A 472 18.03 14.99 13.35
CA THR A 472 18.43 14.20 14.52
C THR A 472 18.78 15.14 15.68
N GLN A 473 18.97 14.63 16.91
CA GLN A 473 19.43 15.38 18.08
C GLN A 473 18.52 16.57 18.48
N PRO A 474 17.34 16.34 19.00
CA PRO A 474 16.76 15.03 19.24
C PRO A 474 16.14 14.44 17.99
N ASN A 475 16.08 13.12 17.95
CA ASN A 475 15.30 12.43 16.95
C ASN A 475 13.82 12.54 17.38
N MET A 476 13.08 13.39 16.70
CA MET A 476 11.64 13.51 16.87
C MET A 476 10.98 12.76 15.75
N GLY A 477 10.15 11.77 16.03
CA GLY A 477 9.37 11.07 15.01
C GLY A 477 8.55 12.04 14.16
N SER A 478 7.98 13.06 14.81
CA SER A 478 7.27 14.14 14.12
C SER A 478 7.80 15.49 14.57
N THR A 479 8.21 16.32 13.61
CA THR A 479 8.45 17.74 13.83
C THR A 479 7.16 18.47 13.53
N THR A 480 6.59 19.16 14.51
CA THR A 480 5.28 19.81 14.41
C THR A 480 5.37 21.26 14.02
N ASP A 481 6.51 21.90 14.25
CA ASP A 481 6.76 23.27 13.82
C ASP A 481 8.25 23.58 13.80
N ILE A 482 8.63 24.61 13.04
CA ILE A 482 10.00 25.11 12.92
C ILE A 482 9.96 26.60 12.56
N ASP A 483 10.88 27.38 13.16
CA ASP A 483 10.97 28.80 12.87
C ASP A 483 12.40 29.29 13.09
N TYR A 484 12.70 30.50 12.64
CA TYR A 484 14.00 31.16 12.81
C TYR A 484 13.85 32.58 13.36
N ALA A 485 14.91 33.07 13.99
CA ALA A 485 14.95 34.44 14.47
C ALA A 485 15.20 35.40 13.31
N GLU A 486 14.26 36.29 13.00
CA GLU A 486 14.33 37.20 11.85
C GLU A 486 15.59 38.09 11.87
N LEU A 487 16.00 38.56 13.05
CA LEU A 487 17.18 39.40 13.22
C LEU A 487 18.49 38.63 13.20
N ASN A 488 18.44 37.31 13.37
CA ASN A 488 19.62 36.44 13.29
C ASN A 488 19.18 35.03 12.79
N PRO A 489 19.07 34.86 11.48
CA PRO A 489 18.54 33.62 10.90
C PRO A 489 19.38 32.35 11.20
N ASN A 490 20.55 32.49 11.79
CA ASN A 490 21.35 31.34 12.24
C ASN A 490 20.78 30.68 13.51
N PHE A 491 19.88 31.36 14.22
CA PHE A 491 19.15 30.78 15.33
C PHE A 491 17.80 30.30 14.89
N MET A 492 17.60 28.98 15.03
CA MET A 492 16.37 28.30 14.70
C MET A 492 15.85 27.48 15.87
N VAL A 493 14.55 27.29 15.93
CA VAL A 493 13.85 26.45 16.89
C VAL A 493 13.04 25.41 16.14
N ARG A 494 13.11 24.18 16.59
CA ARG A 494 12.32 23.06 16.11
C ARG A 494 11.61 22.42 17.30
N VAL A 495 10.31 22.19 17.18
CA VAL A 495 9.47 21.51 18.19
C VAL A 495 8.83 20.28 17.59
N GLY A 496 8.54 19.30 18.44
CA GLY A 496 7.93 18.06 17.93
C GLY A 496 7.67 17.02 19.02
N ASN A 497 7.25 15.87 18.61
CA ASN A 497 6.92 14.74 19.47
C ASN A 497 8.11 13.80 19.59
N VAL A 498 8.53 13.58 20.83
CA VAL A 498 9.61 12.64 21.18
C VAL A 498 9.02 11.48 21.97
N ASP A 499 9.24 10.27 21.53
CA ASP A 499 8.98 9.10 22.36
C ASP A 499 10.08 8.99 23.43
N LYS A 500 9.73 9.20 24.69
CA LYS A 500 10.66 9.15 25.81
C LYS A 500 11.34 7.80 25.99
N LYS A 501 10.79 6.72 25.42
CA LYS A 501 11.41 5.38 25.46
C LYS A 501 12.63 5.27 24.55
N TRP A 502 12.69 6.08 23.49
CA TRP A 502 13.73 6.01 22.47
C TRP A 502 14.76 7.14 22.57
N ASN A 503 14.48 8.16 23.39
CA ASN A 503 15.38 9.28 23.66
C ASN A 503 15.49 9.45 25.18
N PRO A 504 16.42 8.73 25.85
CA PRO A 504 16.67 8.90 27.27
C PRO A 504 17.23 10.26 27.66
#